data_389aa3d1f85801556b69eda700aa1c2b
#
_entry.id   389aa3d1f85801556b69eda700aa1c2b
#
_cell.length_a   1.000
_cell.length_b   1.000
_cell.length_c   1.000
_cell.angle_alpha   90.00
_cell.angle_beta   90.00
_cell.angle_gamma   90.00
#
_symmetry.space_group_name_H-M   'P 1'
#
loop_
_entity.id
_entity.type
_entity.pdbx_description
1 polymer ?
#
loop_
_entity_poly.entity_id
_entity_poly.type
_entity_poly.pdbx_seq_one_letter_code
_entity_poly.pdbx_strand_id
1 'polypeptide(L)'
;TVEVYEMHARICLEFDDETELKQCQAQLAALYEDGIGTREAQREFMAYDLLYNLGKQAVENVNKLMLQLTREDAEDKFIAHALKVREAATGGNYHRWFKLYASAPGHSAYLMDHFADRERLAALKVTAHQLQPYNTRPAATSTPPTTSTNTNSATTGDRAVVHALGAHILRGGAARLRRRGGSDRVRRLPERPRGGAV
;
A
#
# COMPACT_ATOMS: atom_id res chain seq x y z
N THR A 1 8.65 24.90 -14.08
CA THR A 1 9.01 23.57 -14.67
C THR A 1 8.86 22.45 -13.64
N VAL A 2 9.42 22.60 -12.42
CA VAL A 2 9.34 21.56 -11.36
C VAL A 2 7.90 21.27 -10.97
N GLU A 3 7.09 22.28 -10.69
CA GLU A 3 5.67 22.13 -10.32
C GLU A 3 4.85 21.36 -11.36
N VAL A 4 5.20 21.49 -12.66
CA VAL A 4 4.54 20.73 -13.74
C VAL A 4 4.88 19.25 -13.63
N TYR A 5 6.15 18.90 -13.40
CA TYR A 5 6.55 17.49 -13.22
C TYR A 5 5.98 16.90 -11.92
N GLU A 6 5.91 17.68 -10.84
CA GLU A 6 5.29 17.25 -9.60
C GLU A 6 3.80 16.96 -9.78
N MET A 7 3.08 17.86 -10.47
CA MET A 7 1.66 17.67 -10.78
C MET A 7 1.47 16.45 -11.69
N HIS A 8 2.29 16.33 -12.74
CA HIS A 8 2.23 15.20 -13.67
C HIS A 8 2.47 13.87 -12.93
N ALA A 9 3.48 13.81 -12.05
CA ALA A 9 3.76 12.61 -11.27
C ALA A 9 2.59 12.22 -10.34
N ARG A 10 1.92 13.20 -9.71
CA ARG A 10 0.72 12.93 -8.91
C ARG A 10 -0.43 12.39 -9.77
N ILE A 11 -0.63 12.92 -10.97
CA ILE A 11 -1.63 12.42 -11.93
C ILE A 11 -1.27 10.98 -12.35
N CYS A 12 -0.01 10.69 -12.67
CA CYS A 12 0.43 9.33 -13.01
C CYS A 12 0.13 8.33 -11.89
N LEU A 13 0.27 8.72 -10.62
CA LEU A 13 -0.11 7.88 -9.48
C LEU A 13 -1.60 7.59 -9.42
N GLU A 14 -2.45 8.57 -9.75
CA GLU A 14 -3.90 8.38 -9.76
C GLU A 14 -4.37 7.47 -10.89
N PHE A 15 -3.72 7.55 -12.07
CA PHE A 15 -4.05 6.77 -13.25
C PHE A 15 -3.30 5.44 -13.37
N ASP A 16 -2.42 5.13 -12.42
CA ASP A 16 -1.63 3.88 -12.38
C ASP A 16 -0.67 3.75 -13.59
N ASP A 17 -0.12 4.89 -14.05
CA ASP A 17 0.87 4.90 -15.14
C ASP A 17 2.29 4.87 -14.55
N GLU A 18 2.82 3.66 -14.39
CA GLU A 18 4.15 3.44 -13.84
C GLU A 18 5.27 3.96 -14.75
N THR A 19 5.08 3.92 -16.05
CA THR A 19 6.12 4.29 -17.03
C THR A 19 6.36 5.79 -16.97
N GLU A 20 5.30 6.57 -17.10
CA GLU A 20 5.37 8.03 -17.01
C GLU A 20 5.79 8.50 -15.61
N LEU A 21 5.32 7.81 -14.56
CA LEU A 21 5.77 8.10 -13.19
C LEU A 21 7.29 8.01 -13.07
N LYS A 22 7.91 6.96 -13.60
CA LYS A 22 9.37 6.78 -13.55
C LYS A 22 10.11 7.86 -14.32
N GLN A 23 9.60 8.27 -15.48
CA GLN A 23 10.19 9.38 -16.23
C GLN A 23 10.10 10.69 -15.44
N CYS A 24 8.93 10.99 -14.88
CA CYS A 24 8.75 12.17 -14.04
C CYS A 24 9.68 12.16 -12.81
N GLN A 25 9.80 11.01 -12.13
CA GLN A 25 10.71 10.88 -10.97
C GLN A 25 12.17 11.09 -11.35
N ALA A 26 12.63 10.58 -12.50
CA ALA A 26 13.99 10.79 -12.97
C ALA A 26 14.28 12.27 -13.28
N GLN A 27 13.32 12.95 -13.93
CA GLN A 27 13.46 14.39 -14.21
C GLN A 27 13.44 15.23 -12.93
N LEU A 28 12.54 14.89 -11.98
CA LEU A 28 12.46 15.56 -10.69
C LEU A 28 13.75 15.38 -9.88
N ALA A 29 14.33 14.18 -9.89
CA ALA A 29 15.59 13.92 -9.19
C ALA A 29 16.71 14.83 -9.71
N ALA A 30 16.87 14.95 -11.05
CA ALA A 30 17.85 15.83 -11.65
C ALA A 30 17.60 17.31 -11.28
N LEU A 31 16.35 17.77 -11.35
CA LEU A 31 15.99 19.15 -10.99
C LEU A 31 16.24 19.47 -9.50
N TYR A 32 16.02 18.52 -8.61
CA TYR A 32 16.29 18.68 -7.19
C TYR A 32 17.81 18.64 -6.87
N GLU A 33 18.61 17.88 -7.64
CA GLU A 33 20.07 17.92 -7.56
C GLU A 33 20.61 19.29 -7.98
N ASP A 34 19.98 19.93 -8.99
CA ASP A 34 20.28 21.30 -9.41
C ASP A 34 19.82 22.37 -8.41
N GLY A 35 19.21 21.95 -7.30
CA GLY A 35 18.71 22.86 -6.26
C GLY A 35 17.41 23.58 -6.64
N ILE A 36 16.71 23.12 -7.67
CA ILE A 36 15.45 23.71 -8.13
C ILE A 36 14.27 22.94 -7.49
N GLY A 37 13.41 23.64 -6.76
CA GLY A 37 12.23 23.08 -6.09
C GLY A 37 12.26 23.28 -4.58
N THR A 38 11.21 22.79 -3.90
CA THR A 38 11.10 22.89 -2.44
C THR A 38 11.60 21.60 -1.78
N ARG A 39 12.22 21.74 -0.62
CA ARG A 39 12.70 20.59 0.16
C ARG A 39 11.54 19.67 0.60
N GLU A 40 10.36 20.24 0.83
CA GLU A 40 9.16 19.49 1.20
C GLU A 40 8.69 18.58 0.07
N ALA A 41 8.61 19.12 -1.16
CA ALA A 41 8.24 18.34 -2.33
C ALA A 41 9.29 17.24 -2.62
N GLN A 42 10.58 17.56 -2.50
CA GLN A 42 11.64 16.57 -2.63
C GLN A 42 11.47 15.39 -1.68
N ARG A 43 11.11 15.66 -0.40
CA ARG A 43 10.84 14.62 0.61
C ARG A 43 9.60 13.80 0.26
N GLU A 44 8.54 14.44 -0.25
CA GLU A 44 7.34 13.74 -0.73
C GLU A 44 7.68 12.73 -1.83
N PHE A 45 8.39 13.17 -2.89
CA PHE A 45 8.73 12.30 -4.02
C PHE A 45 9.78 11.24 -3.67
N MET A 46 10.70 11.52 -2.75
CA MET A 46 11.62 10.52 -2.20
C MET A 46 10.86 9.42 -1.44
N ALA A 47 9.82 9.77 -0.68
CA ALA A 47 8.96 8.80 -0.02
C ALA A 47 8.16 7.96 -1.04
N TYR A 48 7.69 8.56 -2.12
CA TYR A 48 7.02 7.84 -3.21
C TYR A 48 7.96 6.85 -3.91
N ASP A 49 9.20 7.24 -4.19
CA ASP A 49 10.19 6.33 -4.77
C ASP A 49 10.54 5.16 -3.82
N LEU A 50 10.63 5.44 -2.52
CA LEU A 50 10.82 4.40 -1.50
C LEU A 50 9.67 3.38 -1.50
N LEU A 51 8.42 3.85 -1.50
CA LEU A 51 7.24 2.98 -1.52
C LEU A 51 7.11 2.19 -2.82
N TYR A 52 7.44 2.81 -3.96
CA TYR A 52 7.45 2.14 -5.26
C TYR A 52 8.45 0.99 -5.29
N ASN A 53 9.71 1.25 -4.89
CA ASN A 53 10.76 0.22 -4.85
C ASN A 53 10.45 -0.89 -3.83
N LEU A 54 9.78 -0.56 -2.71
CA LEU A 54 9.30 -1.54 -1.75
C LEU A 54 8.22 -2.45 -2.35
N GLY A 55 7.30 -1.89 -3.12
CA GLY A 55 6.28 -2.65 -3.85
C GLY A 55 6.87 -3.62 -4.85
N LYS A 56 7.89 -3.19 -5.60
CA LYS A 56 8.63 -4.01 -6.58
C LYS A 56 9.64 -4.97 -5.94
N GLN A 57 9.81 -4.95 -4.62
CA GLN A 57 10.81 -5.75 -3.88
C GLN A 57 12.26 -5.50 -4.33
N ALA A 58 12.55 -4.30 -4.82
CA ALA A 58 13.87 -3.90 -5.26
C ALA A 58 14.76 -3.50 -4.06
N VAL A 59 15.22 -4.48 -3.29
CA VAL A 59 15.92 -4.29 -2.01
C VAL A 59 17.16 -3.39 -2.18
N GLU A 60 17.90 -3.54 -3.27
CA GLU A 60 19.08 -2.73 -3.54
C GLU A 60 18.75 -1.24 -3.69
N ASN A 61 17.67 -0.92 -4.42
CA ASN A 61 17.23 0.46 -4.59
C ASN A 61 16.72 1.04 -3.28
N VAL A 62 15.96 0.26 -2.51
CA VAL A 62 15.50 0.67 -1.17
C VAL A 62 16.69 1.00 -0.28
N ASN A 63 17.75 0.16 -0.28
CA ASN A 63 18.93 0.39 0.52
C ASN A 63 19.70 1.65 0.05
N LYS A 64 19.82 1.88 -1.27
CA LYS A 64 20.43 3.11 -1.80
C LYS A 64 19.68 4.35 -1.33
N LEU A 65 18.36 4.36 -1.44
CA LEU A 65 17.52 5.47 -0.96
C LEU A 65 17.68 5.69 0.56
N MET A 66 17.75 4.61 1.34
CA MET A 66 17.95 4.70 2.79
C MET A 66 19.29 5.35 3.16
N LEU A 67 20.34 5.14 2.37
CA LEU A 67 21.65 5.77 2.58
C LEU A 67 21.66 7.27 2.26
N GLN A 68 20.75 7.73 1.42
CA GLN A 68 20.60 9.15 1.06
C GLN A 68 19.79 9.94 2.09
N LEU A 69 19.00 9.25 2.92
CA LEU A 69 18.14 9.90 3.91
C LEU A 69 18.97 10.49 5.05
N THR A 70 18.73 11.77 5.33
CA THR A 70 19.24 12.43 6.54
C THR A 70 18.30 12.18 7.72
N ARG A 71 18.78 12.49 8.94
CA ARG A 71 17.96 12.39 10.14
C ARG A 71 16.75 13.32 10.09
N GLU A 72 16.93 14.52 9.55
CA GLU A 72 15.86 15.51 9.37
C GLU A 72 14.79 15.02 8.38
N ASP A 73 15.20 14.35 7.31
CA ASP A 73 14.27 13.79 6.33
C ASP A 73 13.43 12.67 6.95
N ALA A 74 14.01 11.89 7.85
CA ALA A 74 13.30 10.80 8.54
C ALA A 74 12.18 11.29 9.48
N GLU A 75 12.21 12.56 9.91
CA GLU A 75 11.18 13.19 10.74
C GLU A 75 10.00 13.72 9.90
N ASP A 76 10.18 13.86 8.57
CA ASP A 76 9.11 14.29 7.67
C ASP A 76 7.97 13.27 7.62
N LYS A 77 6.73 13.77 7.52
CA LYS A 77 5.51 12.94 7.55
C LYS A 77 5.45 11.89 6.47
N PHE A 78 5.91 12.21 5.24
CA PHE A 78 5.88 11.28 4.11
C PHE A 78 6.95 10.20 4.27
N ILE A 79 8.18 10.59 4.57
CA ILE A 79 9.30 9.67 4.75
C ILE A 79 9.11 8.81 6.00
N ALA A 80 8.70 9.41 7.13
CA ALA A 80 8.39 8.67 8.35
C ALA A 80 7.30 7.62 8.13
N HIS A 81 6.28 7.93 7.33
CA HIS A 81 5.25 6.97 6.95
C HIS A 81 5.83 5.84 6.11
N ALA A 82 6.59 6.14 5.05
CA ALA A 82 7.21 5.14 4.17
C ALA A 82 8.17 4.20 4.93
N LEU A 83 8.94 4.73 5.88
CA LEU A 83 9.82 3.93 6.75
C LEU A 83 9.04 2.97 7.65
N LYS A 84 7.93 3.43 8.25
CA LYS A 84 7.03 2.57 9.04
C LYS A 84 6.36 1.49 8.20
N VAL A 85 5.97 1.81 6.95
CA VAL A 85 5.43 0.82 6.00
C VAL A 85 6.48 -0.23 5.66
N ARG A 86 7.73 0.18 5.38
CA ARG A 86 8.84 -0.73 5.15
C ARG A 86 9.06 -1.66 6.35
N GLU A 87 9.12 -1.12 7.56
CA GLU A 87 9.29 -1.89 8.80
C GLU A 87 8.16 -2.91 8.98
N ALA A 88 6.90 -2.51 8.75
CA ALA A 88 5.75 -3.39 8.88
C ALA A 88 5.76 -4.51 7.82
N ALA A 89 6.12 -4.19 6.57
CA ALA A 89 6.20 -5.15 5.47
C ALA A 89 7.34 -6.17 5.68
N THR A 90 8.54 -5.70 6.06
CA THR A 90 9.69 -6.59 6.30
C THR A 90 9.52 -7.44 7.55
N GLY A 91 8.89 -6.91 8.59
CA GLY A 91 8.59 -7.62 9.84
C GLY A 91 7.36 -8.53 9.76
N GLY A 92 6.65 -8.58 8.63
CA GLY A 92 5.43 -9.39 8.46
C GLY A 92 4.27 -8.93 9.34
N ASN A 93 4.30 -7.70 9.85
CA ASN A 93 3.23 -7.15 10.68
C ASN A 93 2.11 -6.58 9.81
N TYR A 94 1.29 -7.48 9.25
CA TYR A 94 0.18 -7.12 8.38
C TYR A 94 -0.85 -6.19 9.05
N HIS A 95 -1.10 -6.33 10.36
CA HIS A 95 -2.03 -5.47 11.08
C HIS A 95 -1.57 -4.01 11.08
N ARG A 96 -0.30 -3.77 11.42
CA ARG A 96 0.33 -2.45 11.38
C ARG A 96 0.36 -1.91 9.95
N TRP A 97 0.65 -2.76 8.97
CA TRP A 97 0.68 -2.39 7.56
C TRP A 97 -0.67 -1.87 7.07
N PHE A 98 -1.78 -2.57 7.33
CA PHE A 98 -3.12 -2.12 6.94
C PHE A 98 -3.57 -0.86 7.67
N LYS A 99 -3.14 -0.67 8.92
CA LYS A 99 -3.39 0.57 9.65
C LYS A 99 -2.67 1.76 9.00
N LEU A 100 -1.42 1.58 8.60
CA LEU A 100 -0.64 2.58 7.87
C LEU A 100 -1.24 2.86 6.49
N TYR A 101 -1.69 1.83 5.77
CA TYR A 101 -2.38 1.97 4.50
C TYR A 101 -3.63 2.85 4.60
N ALA A 102 -4.43 2.68 5.64
CA ALA A 102 -5.63 3.49 5.88
C ALA A 102 -5.32 4.96 6.22
N SER A 103 -4.15 5.24 6.78
CA SER A 103 -3.70 6.58 7.19
C SER A 103 -2.60 7.15 6.30
N ALA A 104 -2.45 6.64 5.09
CA ALA A 104 -1.40 7.03 4.16
C ALA A 104 -1.51 8.51 3.75
N PRO A 105 -0.43 9.29 3.87
CA PRO A 105 -0.41 10.69 3.50
C PRO A 105 -0.37 10.89 1.98
N GLY A 106 -1.02 11.92 1.47
CA GLY A 106 -1.02 12.28 0.06
C GLY A 106 -1.38 11.12 -0.87
N HIS A 107 -0.57 10.90 -1.89
CA HIS A 107 -0.76 9.85 -2.90
C HIS A 107 -0.08 8.51 -2.54
N SER A 108 0.49 8.38 -1.33
CA SER A 108 1.17 7.15 -0.89
C SER A 108 0.28 5.89 -0.95
N ALA A 109 -1.04 6.06 -0.76
CA ALA A 109 -1.99 4.94 -0.83
C ALA A 109 -2.00 4.28 -2.21
N TYR A 110 -1.90 5.04 -3.30
CA TYR A 110 -1.87 4.50 -4.66
C TYR A 110 -0.67 3.56 -4.88
N LEU A 111 0.50 3.95 -4.37
CA LEU A 111 1.70 3.11 -4.41
C LEU A 111 1.57 1.85 -3.55
N MET A 112 0.93 1.97 -2.39
CA MET A 112 0.69 0.81 -1.52
C MET A 112 -0.33 -0.17 -2.14
N ASP A 113 -1.24 0.29 -2.99
CA ASP A 113 -2.17 -0.57 -3.72
C ASP A 113 -1.44 -1.64 -4.57
N HIS A 114 -0.29 -1.32 -5.16
CA HIS A 114 0.48 -2.25 -6.00
C HIS A 114 0.89 -3.53 -5.25
N PHE A 115 1.10 -3.46 -3.95
CA PHE A 115 1.49 -4.63 -3.16
C PHE A 115 0.50 -5.02 -2.05
N ALA A 116 -0.66 -4.35 -2.00
CA ALA A 116 -1.70 -4.65 -1.02
C ALA A 116 -2.22 -6.09 -1.11
N ASP A 117 -2.35 -6.65 -2.32
CA ASP A 117 -2.81 -8.02 -2.51
C ASP A 117 -1.79 -9.04 -2.00
N ARG A 118 -0.50 -8.76 -2.14
CA ARG A 118 0.57 -9.58 -1.56
C ARG A 118 0.46 -9.61 -0.03
N GLU A 119 0.29 -8.44 0.59
CA GLU A 119 0.16 -8.32 2.04
C GLU A 119 -1.14 -8.97 2.56
N ARG A 120 -2.24 -8.87 1.80
CA ARG A 120 -3.49 -9.59 2.09
C ARG A 120 -3.29 -11.11 2.07
N LEU A 121 -2.61 -11.61 1.05
CA LEU A 121 -2.33 -13.04 0.94
C LEU A 121 -1.42 -13.53 2.08
N ALA A 122 -0.40 -12.74 2.45
CA ALA A 122 0.47 -13.04 3.58
C ALA A 122 -0.33 -13.10 4.90
N ALA A 123 -1.20 -12.12 5.13
CA ALA A 123 -2.09 -12.09 6.30
C ALA A 123 -3.00 -13.32 6.36
N LEU A 124 -3.60 -13.71 5.24
CA LEU A 124 -4.46 -14.90 5.16
C LEU A 124 -3.69 -16.19 5.46
N LYS A 125 -2.48 -16.34 4.93
CA LYS A 125 -1.61 -17.51 5.22
C LYS A 125 -1.32 -17.64 6.71
N VAL A 126 -0.94 -16.55 7.37
CA VAL A 126 -0.67 -16.56 8.82
C VAL A 126 -1.92 -16.91 9.62
N THR A 127 -3.06 -16.30 9.29
CA THR A 127 -4.33 -16.57 9.97
C THR A 127 -4.78 -18.02 9.77
N ALA A 128 -4.69 -18.55 8.55
CA ALA A 128 -5.04 -19.95 8.26
C ALA A 128 -4.16 -20.93 9.02
N HIS A 129 -2.86 -20.64 9.11
CA HIS A 129 -1.92 -21.47 9.87
C HIS A 129 -2.24 -21.49 11.38
N GLN A 130 -2.64 -20.36 11.93
CA GLN A 130 -3.03 -20.25 13.35
C GLN A 130 -4.34 -20.99 13.68
N LEU A 131 -5.24 -21.14 12.69
CA LEU A 131 -6.52 -21.82 12.88
C LEU A 131 -6.43 -23.36 12.72
N GLN A 132 -5.35 -23.89 12.14
CA GLN A 132 -5.19 -25.33 11.94
C GLN A 132 -5.26 -26.19 13.22
N PRO A 133 -4.70 -25.79 14.38
CA PRO A 133 -4.76 -26.60 15.59
C PRO A 133 -6.18 -26.79 16.15
N TYR A 134 -7.12 -25.93 15.77
CA TYR A 134 -8.50 -26.05 16.25
C TYR A 134 -9.36 -27.06 15.48
N ASN A 135 -8.97 -27.44 14.26
CA ASN A 135 -9.72 -28.37 13.41
C ASN A 135 -9.29 -29.82 13.55
N THR A 136 -8.16 -30.11 14.22
CA THR A 136 -7.64 -31.48 14.38
C THR A 136 -8.00 -32.14 15.71
N ARG A 137 -8.83 -31.53 16.53
CA ARG A 137 -9.30 -32.15 17.76
C ARG A 137 -10.46 -33.09 17.43
N PRO A 138 -10.24 -34.43 17.48
CA PRO A 138 -11.35 -35.36 17.34
C PRO A 138 -12.34 -35.11 18.48
N ALA A 139 -13.63 -35.12 18.17
CA ALA A 139 -14.69 -35.04 19.18
C ALA A 139 -14.49 -36.13 20.22
N ALA A 140 -13.84 -35.80 21.32
CA ALA A 140 -13.71 -36.68 22.46
C ALA A 140 -15.09 -36.79 23.11
N THR A 141 -15.62 -38.00 23.11
CA THR A 141 -16.74 -38.51 23.86
C THR A 141 -16.92 -37.81 25.20
N SER A 142 -18.13 -37.33 25.38
CA SER A 142 -18.65 -36.65 26.55
C SER A 142 -18.41 -37.42 27.86
N THR A 143 -17.59 -36.83 28.75
CA THR A 143 -17.72 -36.96 30.20
C THR A 143 -17.70 -35.56 30.79
N PRO A 144 -18.64 -35.18 31.67
CA PRO A 144 -18.66 -33.87 32.25
C PRO A 144 -17.57 -33.74 33.33
N PRO A 145 -16.68 -32.76 33.29
CA PRO A 145 -15.85 -32.46 34.43
C PRO A 145 -16.58 -31.50 35.39
N THR A 146 -16.61 -31.93 36.63
CA THR A 146 -16.91 -31.16 37.83
C THR A 146 -16.14 -29.83 37.87
N THR A 147 -16.87 -28.82 38.27
CA THR A 147 -16.54 -27.48 38.70
C THR A 147 -15.09 -27.23 39.16
N SER A 148 -14.35 -26.35 38.48
CA SER A 148 -13.44 -25.41 39.13
C SER A 148 -13.32 -24.16 38.31
N THR A 149 -13.75 -23.08 38.93
CA THR A 149 -13.63 -21.67 38.47
C THR A 149 -12.17 -21.30 38.27
N ASN A 150 -11.79 -20.98 37.01
CA ASN A 150 -10.66 -20.13 36.78
C ASN A 150 -10.94 -19.21 35.58
N THR A 151 -11.14 -17.93 35.90
CA THR A 151 -11.39 -16.84 34.99
C THR A 151 -10.08 -16.48 34.30
N ASN A 152 -9.94 -16.83 33.02
CA ASN A 152 -8.95 -16.22 32.15
C ASN A 152 -9.66 -15.56 30.96
N SER A 153 -9.79 -14.26 31.07
CA SER A 153 -10.29 -13.30 30.11
C SER A 153 -9.25 -13.07 28.97
N ALA A 154 -9.21 -13.93 27.96
CA ALA A 154 -8.28 -13.77 26.84
C ALA A 154 -8.86 -14.15 25.46
N THR A 155 -10.18 -14.07 25.26
CA THR A 155 -10.77 -14.60 24.00
C THR A 155 -11.63 -13.59 23.23
N THR A 156 -11.75 -12.35 23.71
CA THR A 156 -12.60 -11.35 23.05
C THR A 156 -11.82 -10.50 22.05
N GLY A 157 -10.50 -10.37 22.18
CA GLY A 157 -9.64 -9.57 21.30
C GLY A 157 -9.47 -10.17 19.91
N ASP A 158 -9.29 -11.49 19.81
CA ASP A 158 -8.95 -12.16 18.55
C ASP A 158 -10.11 -12.23 17.55
N ARG A 159 -11.34 -12.38 18.03
CA ARG A 159 -12.52 -12.37 17.15
C ARG A 159 -12.80 -11.00 16.54
N ALA A 160 -12.56 -9.93 17.27
CA ALA A 160 -12.72 -8.56 16.77
C ALA A 160 -11.68 -8.22 15.71
N VAL A 161 -10.44 -8.71 15.84
CA VAL A 161 -9.34 -8.51 14.89
C VAL A 161 -9.63 -9.21 13.56
N VAL A 162 -10.12 -10.45 13.59
CA VAL A 162 -10.47 -11.22 12.37
C VAL A 162 -11.64 -10.56 11.64
N HIS A 163 -12.64 -10.05 12.37
CA HIS A 163 -13.81 -9.37 11.77
C HIS A 163 -13.43 -8.01 11.18
N ALA A 164 -12.58 -7.23 11.85
CA ALA A 164 -12.07 -5.96 11.36
C ALA A 164 -11.17 -6.14 10.12
N LEU A 165 -10.33 -7.18 10.11
CA LEU A 165 -9.48 -7.52 8.97
C LEU A 165 -10.30 -7.93 7.75
N GLY A 166 -11.33 -8.76 7.93
CA GLY A 166 -12.26 -9.16 6.87
C GLY A 166 -12.96 -7.98 6.23
N ALA A 167 -13.44 -7.01 7.02
CA ALA A 167 -14.08 -5.81 6.52
C ALA A 167 -13.12 -4.88 5.75
N HIS A 168 -11.85 -4.81 6.17
CA HIS A 168 -10.82 -4.00 5.51
C HIS A 168 -10.35 -4.63 4.20
N ILE A 169 -10.19 -5.96 4.16
CA ILE A 169 -9.83 -6.73 2.96
C ILE A 169 -10.89 -6.56 1.87
N LEU A 170 -12.18 -6.60 2.23
CA LEU A 170 -13.29 -6.46 1.30
C LEU A 170 -13.45 -5.02 0.77
N ARG A 171 -13.22 -3.98 1.59
CA ARG A 171 -13.34 -2.58 1.16
C ARG A 171 -12.27 -2.16 0.14
N GLY A 172 -11.04 -2.65 0.27
CA GLY A 172 -9.96 -2.33 -0.69
C GLY A 172 -10.23 -2.88 -2.09
N GLY A 173 -10.86 -4.06 -2.21
CA GLY A 173 -11.29 -4.62 -3.50
C GLY A 173 -12.37 -3.81 -4.19
N ALA A 174 -13.31 -3.24 -3.44
CA ALA A 174 -14.40 -2.43 -4.00
C ALA A 174 -13.92 -1.07 -4.53
N ALA A 175 -12.90 -0.48 -3.92
CA ALA A 175 -12.30 0.77 -4.38
C ALA A 175 -11.56 0.59 -5.72
N ARG A 176 -10.86 -0.54 -5.90
CA ARG A 176 -10.17 -0.90 -7.14
C ARG A 176 -11.13 -1.13 -8.32
N LEU A 177 -12.27 -1.79 -8.07
CA LEU A 177 -13.31 -2.02 -9.08
C LEU A 177 -13.99 -0.71 -9.53
N ARG A 178 -14.21 0.25 -8.63
CA ARG A 178 -14.78 1.56 -8.99
C ARG A 178 -13.81 2.39 -9.83
N ARG A 179 -12.52 2.32 -9.60
CA ARG A 179 -11.49 3.06 -10.35
C ARG A 179 -11.29 2.49 -11.76
N ARG A 180 -11.29 1.17 -11.95
CA ARG A 180 -11.22 0.53 -13.28
C ARG A 180 -12.47 0.76 -14.12
N GLY A 181 -13.66 0.83 -13.53
CA GLY A 181 -14.91 1.12 -14.25
C GLY A 181 -15.02 2.56 -14.75
N GLY A 182 -14.25 3.52 -14.23
CA GLY A 182 -14.19 4.90 -14.70
C GLY A 182 -13.33 5.10 -15.93
N SER A 183 -12.27 4.30 -16.11
CA SER A 183 -11.32 4.42 -17.22
C SER A 183 -11.87 3.94 -18.56
N ASP A 184 -12.79 2.98 -18.57
CA ASP A 184 -13.34 2.43 -19.82
C ASP A 184 -14.32 3.38 -20.57
N ARG A 185 -14.76 4.46 -19.91
CA ARG A 185 -15.67 5.44 -20.55
C ARG A 185 -14.97 6.49 -21.40
N VAL A 186 -13.67 6.68 -21.29
CA VAL A 186 -12.95 7.76 -22.01
C VAL A 186 -12.41 7.31 -23.37
N ARG A 187 -12.44 6.04 -23.73
CA ARG A 187 -11.87 5.54 -25.02
C ARG A 187 -12.82 5.45 -26.21
N ARG A 188 -13.99 6.05 -26.15
CA ARG A 188 -14.81 6.21 -27.35
C ARG A 188 -14.62 7.61 -27.94
N LEU A 189 -13.56 7.80 -28.71
CA LEU A 189 -13.46 8.91 -29.64
C LEU A 189 -14.51 8.71 -30.73
N PRO A 190 -15.28 9.76 -31.10
CA PRO A 190 -16.23 9.67 -32.21
C PRO A 190 -15.48 9.45 -33.52
N GLU A 191 -15.93 8.47 -34.31
CA GLU A 191 -15.44 8.22 -35.64
C GLU A 191 -15.64 9.48 -36.50
N ARG A 192 -14.57 9.92 -37.19
CA ARG A 192 -14.64 11.00 -38.17
C ARG A 192 -15.56 10.56 -39.32
N PRO A 193 -16.52 11.36 -39.79
CA PRO A 193 -17.26 11.05 -40.99
C PRO A 193 -16.33 11.06 -42.19
N ARG A 194 -16.33 9.98 -42.95
CA ARG A 194 -15.65 9.89 -44.25
C ARG A 194 -16.31 10.87 -45.17
N GLY A 195 -15.60 11.92 -45.57
CA GLY A 195 -16.01 12.84 -46.60
C GLY A 195 -16.16 12.09 -47.90
N GLY A 196 -17.38 12.15 -48.47
CA GLY A 196 -17.66 11.70 -49.83
C GLY A 196 -17.02 12.66 -50.84
N ALA A 197 -16.43 12.04 -51.85
CA ALA A 197 -15.96 12.73 -53.05
C ALA A 197 -17.14 13.20 -53.88
N VAL A 198 -17.03 14.41 -54.38
CA VAL A 198 -17.54 14.86 -55.66
C VAL A 198 -16.42 15.64 -56.32
#